data_eca4f18647b71ecb58dd4ca9b775a802
#
_entry.id   eca4f18647b71ecb58dd4ca9b775a802
#
_cell.length_a   1.000
_cell.length_b   1.000
_cell.length_c   1.000
_cell.angle_alpha   90.00
_cell.angle_beta   90.00
_cell.angle_gamma   90.00
#
_symmetry.space_group_name_H-M   'P 1'
#
loop_
_entity.id
_entity.type
_entity.pdbx_description
1 polymer ?
#
loop_
_entity_poly.entity_id
_entity_poly.type
_entity_poly.pdbx_seq_one_letter_code
_entity_poly.pdbx_strand_id
1 'polypeptide(L)'
;GLQLLGSQNDMATIRLNEKGIPEKWVGIMKNSIVSTGGRFSTSRMLVDYVEKLYLPLCNLYDNYFSKLDKVTEFNSWKEQLFQNWDDIKITQENNLDNITIDAGNYIDVKCKVSLPNISVDNIQAEVYYGKIEESGVVDDISIIPMKLENKDDEKKVYTYTAKIKLVNGGEYGYTFRVMPKHEMILDAENLNLVKWI
;
A
#
# COMPACT_ATOMS: atom_id res chain seq x y z
N GLY A 1 -8.98 10.90 13.26
CA GLY A 1 -8.80 11.44 14.62
C GLY A 1 -10.06 11.26 15.42
N LEU A 2 -10.03 10.47 16.50
CA LEU A 2 -11.08 10.42 17.51
C LEU A 2 -11.16 11.82 18.12
N GLN A 3 -12.15 12.63 17.76
CA GLN A 3 -12.60 13.70 18.62
C GLN A 3 -13.40 13.11 19.77
N LEU A 4 -12.69 12.57 20.74
CA LEU A 4 -13.18 12.45 22.09
C LEU A 4 -12.94 13.81 22.72
N LEU A 5 -13.99 14.54 22.89
CA LEU A 5 -14.19 15.58 23.90
C LEU A 5 -15.19 16.61 23.34
N GLY A 6 -16.45 16.32 23.48
CA GLY A 6 -17.42 17.40 23.64
C GLY A 6 -16.90 18.33 24.73
N SER A 7 -17.06 19.64 24.56
CA SER A 7 -16.62 20.65 25.51
C SER A 7 -17.06 20.26 26.93
N GLN A 8 -16.33 20.68 27.96
CA GLN A 8 -16.72 20.47 29.36
C GLN A 8 -18.18 20.86 29.68
N ASN A 9 -18.79 21.69 28.86
CA ASN A 9 -20.20 22.08 28.94
C ASN A 9 -21.18 20.97 28.52
N ASP A 10 -20.77 20.01 27.67
CA ASP A 10 -21.67 18.93 27.25
C ASP A 10 -21.77 17.81 28.31
N MET A 11 -20.78 17.65 29.17
CA MET A 11 -20.84 16.72 30.29
C MET A 11 -21.74 17.22 31.44
N ALA A 12 -21.96 18.53 31.55
CA ALA A 12 -22.77 19.13 32.64
C ALA A 12 -24.29 18.99 32.44
N THR A 13 -24.77 18.47 31.33
CA THR A 13 -26.21 18.30 31.05
C THR A 13 -26.61 16.87 30.74
N ILE A 14 -26.26 15.92 31.62
CA ILE A 14 -26.89 14.60 31.61
C ILE A 14 -28.33 14.78 32.11
N ARG A 15 -29.25 15.04 31.19
CA ARG A 15 -30.67 15.08 31.50
C ARG A 15 -31.17 13.67 31.71
N LEU A 16 -31.67 13.38 32.88
CA LEU A 16 -32.38 12.14 33.22
C LEU A 16 -33.83 12.23 32.72
N ASN A 17 -34.38 11.13 32.22
CA ASN A 17 -35.80 11.02 31.93
C ASN A 17 -36.59 10.80 33.25
N GLU A 18 -37.92 10.66 33.19
CA GLU A 18 -38.80 10.42 34.32
C GLU A 18 -38.46 9.16 35.15
N LYS A 19 -37.72 8.22 34.53
CA LYS A 19 -37.24 6.95 35.13
C LYS A 19 -35.80 7.06 35.67
N GLY A 20 -35.21 8.27 35.67
CA GLY A 20 -33.85 8.48 36.12
C GLY A 20 -32.76 7.96 35.13
N ILE A 21 -33.09 7.75 33.86
CA ILE A 21 -32.17 7.19 32.84
C ILE A 21 -31.64 8.32 31.97
N PRO A 22 -30.30 8.44 31.79
CA PRO A 22 -29.69 9.41 30.85
C PRO A 22 -29.73 8.89 29.42
N GLU A 23 -30.87 9.01 28.73
CA GLU A 23 -31.11 8.41 27.41
C GLU A 23 -30.07 8.81 26.36
N LYS A 24 -29.64 10.06 26.30
CA LYS A 24 -28.59 10.51 25.37
C LYS A 24 -27.26 9.80 25.61
N TRP A 25 -26.88 9.67 26.87
CA TRP A 25 -25.65 8.97 27.24
C TRP A 25 -25.72 7.48 26.92
N VAL A 26 -26.84 6.84 27.22
CA VAL A 26 -27.12 5.44 26.86
C VAL A 26 -27.04 5.25 25.33
N GLY A 27 -27.54 6.22 24.55
CA GLY A 27 -27.42 6.23 23.10
C GLY A 27 -25.96 6.24 22.64
N ILE A 28 -25.12 7.12 23.21
CA ILE A 28 -23.69 7.20 22.92
C ILE A 28 -22.98 5.88 23.29
N MET A 29 -23.26 5.33 24.44
CA MET A 29 -22.69 4.05 24.88
C MET A 29 -23.05 2.90 23.92
N LYS A 30 -24.33 2.78 23.51
CA LYS A 30 -24.79 1.78 22.54
C LYS A 30 -24.06 1.95 21.21
N ASN A 31 -23.98 3.16 20.69
CA ASN A 31 -23.31 3.45 19.43
C ASN A 31 -21.80 3.11 19.51
N SER A 32 -21.15 3.42 20.62
CA SER A 32 -19.75 3.05 20.86
C SER A 32 -19.57 1.53 20.84
N ILE A 33 -20.41 0.77 21.54
CA ILE A 33 -20.34 -0.70 21.56
C ILE A 33 -20.57 -1.28 20.15
N VAL A 34 -21.59 -0.79 19.44
CA VAL A 34 -21.91 -1.28 18.08
C VAL A 34 -20.77 -0.97 17.11
N SER A 35 -20.20 0.23 17.16
CA SER A 35 -19.13 0.65 16.24
C SER A 35 -17.80 -0.04 16.51
N THR A 36 -17.51 -0.40 17.76
CA THR A 36 -16.22 -0.99 18.14
C THR A 36 -16.25 -2.50 18.30
N GLY A 37 -17.35 -3.05 18.83
CA GLY A 37 -17.45 -4.46 19.23
C GLY A 37 -17.17 -5.45 18.10
N GLY A 38 -17.73 -5.23 16.90
CA GLY A 38 -17.45 -6.08 15.72
C GLY A 38 -16.03 -5.90 15.19
N ARG A 39 -15.60 -4.63 15.07
CA ARG A 39 -14.31 -4.29 14.46
C ARG A 39 -13.10 -4.67 15.32
N PHE A 40 -13.23 -4.58 16.63
CA PHE A 40 -12.13 -4.84 17.58
C PHE A 40 -12.36 -6.11 18.43
N SER A 41 -13.16 -7.06 17.92
CA SER A 41 -13.37 -8.33 18.61
C SER A 41 -12.14 -9.23 18.51
N THR A 42 -11.87 -10.00 19.56
CA THR A 42 -10.80 -11.01 19.60
C THR A 42 -11.00 -12.07 18.53
N SER A 43 -12.25 -12.45 18.25
CA SER A 43 -12.57 -13.41 17.19
C SER A 43 -12.12 -12.93 15.82
N ARG A 44 -12.40 -11.67 15.48
CA ARG A 44 -11.93 -11.09 14.22
C ARG A 44 -10.40 -11.02 14.17
N MET A 45 -9.77 -10.59 15.24
CA MET A 45 -8.32 -10.54 15.35
C MET A 45 -7.68 -11.93 15.14
N LEU A 46 -8.26 -12.96 15.72
CA LEU A 46 -7.77 -14.34 15.54
C LEU A 46 -7.90 -14.80 14.09
N VAL A 47 -9.03 -14.53 13.44
CA VAL A 47 -9.22 -14.84 12.00
C VAL A 47 -8.19 -14.11 11.16
N ASP A 48 -8.00 -12.81 11.38
CA ASP A 48 -6.99 -12.01 10.67
C ASP A 48 -5.57 -12.60 10.84
N TYR A 49 -5.19 -13.03 12.04
CA TYR A 49 -3.88 -13.65 12.27
C TYR A 49 -3.75 -14.99 11.56
N VAL A 50 -4.78 -15.83 11.61
CA VAL A 50 -4.74 -17.13 10.93
C VAL A 50 -4.64 -16.94 9.41
N GLU A 51 -5.51 -16.14 8.83
CA GLU A 51 -5.59 -15.99 7.37
C GLU A 51 -4.44 -15.17 6.78
N LYS A 52 -4.01 -14.08 7.48
CA LYS A 52 -3.02 -13.15 6.94
C LYS A 52 -1.58 -13.47 7.31
N LEU A 53 -1.36 -14.24 8.39
CA LEU A 53 -0.01 -14.55 8.88
C LEU A 53 0.26 -16.05 8.95
N TYR A 54 -0.51 -16.82 9.72
CA TYR A 54 -0.16 -18.21 9.99
C TYR A 54 -0.28 -19.10 8.76
N LEU A 55 -1.37 -19.05 8.01
CA LEU A 55 -1.53 -19.87 6.81
C LEU A 55 -0.51 -19.53 5.73
N PRO A 56 -0.25 -18.24 5.40
CA PRO A 56 0.82 -17.88 4.47
C PRO A 56 2.21 -18.34 4.92
N LEU A 57 2.54 -18.21 6.22
CA LEU A 57 3.82 -18.68 6.77
C LEU A 57 3.96 -20.20 6.72
N CYS A 58 2.91 -20.96 7.06
CA CYS A 58 2.92 -22.42 6.93
C CYS A 58 3.17 -22.85 5.48
N ASN A 59 2.47 -22.23 4.53
CA ASN A 59 2.65 -22.51 3.12
C ASN A 59 4.08 -22.18 2.63
N LEU A 60 4.67 -21.08 3.09
CA LEU A 60 6.06 -20.75 2.80
C LEU A 60 7.02 -21.79 3.39
N TYR A 61 6.81 -22.19 4.63
CA TYR A 61 7.64 -23.18 5.27
C TYR A 61 7.61 -24.51 4.50
N ASP A 62 6.41 -25.02 4.21
CA ASP A 62 6.24 -26.30 3.53
C ASP A 62 6.80 -26.30 2.10
N ASN A 63 6.65 -25.20 1.39
CA ASN A 63 7.06 -25.10 -0.01
C ASN A 63 8.55 -24.79 -0.18
N TYR A 64 9.14 -24.02 0.71
CA TYR A 64 10.48 -23.47 0.53
C TYR A 64 11.43 -23.76 1.68
N PHE A 65 11.09 -23.37 2.91
CA PHE A 65 12.03 -23.46 4.03
C PHE A 65 12.33 -24.88 4.52
N SER A 66 11.47 -25.85 4.21
CA SER A 66 11.76 -27.26 4.45
C SER A 66 12.81 -27.84 3.49
N LYS A 67 13.19 -27.10 2.43
CA LYS A 67 14.12 -27.49 1.37
C LYS A 67 15.36 -26.61 1.42
N LEU A 68 16.48 -27.15 1.85
CA LEU A 68 17.73 -26.40 2.02
C LEU A 68 18.20 -25.70 0.74
N ASP A 69 18.03 -26.36 -0.41
CA ASP A 69 18.41 -25.81 -1.71
C ASP A 69 17.65 -24.52 -2.02
N LYS A 70 16.38 -24.50 -1.74
CA LYS A 70 15.53 -23.29 -1.95
C LYS A 70 15.93 -22.13 -1.04
N VAL A 71 16.31 -22.42 0.20
CA VAL A 71 16.81 -21.40 1.12
C VAL A 71 18.14 -20.84 0.62
N THR A 72 19.02 -21.69 0.10
CA THR A 72 20.31 -21.28 -0.46
C THR A 72 20.12 -20.41 -1.71
N GLU A 73 19.23 -20.80 -2.62
CA GLU A 73 18.86 -20.01 -3.81
C GLU A 73 18.34 -18.63 -3.40
N PHE A 74 17.44 -18.58 -2.42
CA PHE A 74 16.88 -17.32 -1.92
C PHE A 74 17.93 -16.40 -1.30
N ASN A 75 18.86 -16.94 -0.52
CA ASN A 75 19.94 -16.16 0.05
C ASN A 75 20.86 -15.59 -1.04
N SER A 76 21.24 -16.39 -2.04
CA SER A 76 22.05 -15.92 -3.17
C SER A 76 21.32 -14.84 -3.98
N TRP A 77 20.03 -15.03 -4.23
CA TRP A 77 19.18 -14.01 -4.86
C TRP A 77 19.18 -12.71 -4.06
N LYS A 78 19.02 -12.79 -2.75
CA LYS A 78 19.01 -11.62 -1.86
C LYS A 78 20.34 -10.88 -1.88
N GLU A 79 21.46 -11.59 -1.82
CA GLU A 79 22.80 -11.00 -1.92
C GLU A 79 23.01 -10.26 -3.24
N GLN A 80 22.65 -10.88 -4.38
CA GLN A 80 22.72 -10.24 -5.70
C GLN A 80 21.87 -8.98 -5.76
N LEU A 81 20.69 -9.03 -5.17
CA LEU A 81 19.78 -7.89 -5.15
C LEU A 81 20.39 -6.71 -4.37
N PHE A 82 20.90 -6.97 -3.15
CA PHE A 82 21.53 -5.94 -2.33
C PHE A 82 22.75 -5.30 -3.00
N GLN A 83 23.57 -6.10 -3.69
CA GLN A 83 24.77 -5.61 -4.37
C GLN A 83 24.47 -4.72 -5.58
N ASN A 84 23.34 -4.92 -6.25
CA ASN A 84 23.04 -4.26 -7.51
C ASN A 84 21.82 -3.31 -7.44
N TRP A 85 21.24 -3.12 -6.26
CA TRP A 85 20.02 -2.33 -6.11
C TRP A 85 20.21 -0.86 -6.46
N ASP A 86 21.36 -0.30 -6.11
CA ASP A 86 21.69 1.10 -6.34
C ASP A 86 21.85 1.45 -7.82
N ASP A 87 22.17 0.47 -8.65
CA ASP A 87 22.32 0.62 -10.10
C ASP A 87 20.97 0.78 -10.83
N ILE A 88 19.86 0.50 -10.17
CA ILE A 88 18.52 0.67 -10.74
C ILE A 88 18.27 2.16 -10.98
N LYS A 89 17.83 2.49 -12.20
CA LYS A 89 17.38 3.84 -12.55
C LYS A 89 15.96 3.80 -13.07
N ILE A 90 15.15 4.73 -12.57
CA ILE A 90 13.77 4.92 -13.01
C ILE A 90 13.70 6.25 -13.74
N THR A 91 13.05 6.28 -14.89
CA THR A 91 12.78 7.51 -15.65
C THR A 91 11.32 7.53 -16.08
N GLN A 92 10.69 8.66 -15.91
CA GLN A 92 9.33 8.89 -16.41
C GLN A 92 9.36 8.96 -17.93
N GLU A 93 8.46 8.26 -18.63
CA GLU A 93 8.42 8.27 -20.08
C GLU A 93 7.48 9.35 -20.61
N ASN A 94 6.29 9.50 -19.99
CA ASN A 94 5.32 10.51 -20.39
C ASN A 94 5.24 11.61 -19.32
N ASN A 95 5.48 12.85 -19.75
CA ASN A 95 5.26 13.99 -18.87
C ASN A 95 3.77 14.36 -18.89
N LEU A 96 3.14 14.30 -17.72
CA LEU A 96 1.73 14.59 -17.52
C LEU A 96 1.54 15.84 -16.61
N ASP A 97 2.57 16.66 -16.49
CA ASP A 97 2.49 17.89 -15.70
C ASP A 97 1.44 18.85 -16.30
N ASN A 98 0.61 19.39 -15.44
CA ASN A 98 -0.42 20.39 -15.78
C ASN A 98 -1.47 19.92 -16.82
N ILE A 99 -1.78 18.64 -16.87
CA ILE A 99 -2.86 18.10 -17.70
C ILE A 99 -4.19 18.23 -16.95
N THR A 100 -5.22 18.72 -17.63
CA THR A 100 -6.59 18.73 -17.10
C THR A 100 -7.35 17.53 -17.66
N ILE A 101 -7.90 16.72 -16.76
CA ILE A 101 -8.65 15.50 -17.10
C ILE A 101 -9.96 15.52 -16.32
N ASP A 102 -11.06 15.19 -16.97
CA ASP A 102 -12.37 15.10 -16.32
C ASP A 102 -12.40 13.97 -15.29
N ALA A 103 -13.02 14.23 -14.15
CA ALA A 103 -13.22 13.24 -13.10
C ALA A 103 -13.96 12.00 -13.64
N GLY A 104 -13.57 10.83 -13.19
CA GLY A 104 -14.08 9.53 -13.65
C GLY A 104 -13.30 8.91 -14.80
N ASN A 105 -12.43 9.66 -15.47
CA ASN A 105 -11.57 9.18 -16.54
C ASN A 105 -10.31 8.48 -16.02
N TYR A 106 -9.64 7.78 -16.95
CA TYR A 106 -8.38 7.10 -16.69
C TYR A 106 -7.22 7.87 -17.33
N ILE A 107 -6.08 7.80 -16.69
CA ILE A 107 -4.80 8.30 -17.19
C ILE A 107 -3.82 7.15 -17.30
N ASP A 108 -3.15 7.05 -18.46
CA ASP A 108 -2.09 6.08 -18.66
C ASP A 108 -0.75 6.70 -18.24
N VAL A 109 -0.08 6.07 -17.29
CA VAL A 109 1.23 6.47 -16.80
C VAL A 109 2.28 5.43 -17.18
N LYS A 110 3.47 5.89 -17.60
CA LYS A 110 4.56 5.03 -18.06
C LYS A 110 5.89 5.44 -17.44
N CYS A 111 6.68 4.44 -17.06
CA CYS A 111 8.06 4.64 -16.66
C CYS A 111 8.98 3.62 -17.32
N LYS A 112 10.24 3.99 -17.48
CA LYS A 112 11.33 3.11 -17.89
C LYS A 112 12.19 2.78 -16.68
N VAL A 113 12.49 1.50 -16.51
CA VAL A 113 13.36 1.00 -15.45
C VAL A 113 14.59 0.36 -16.11
N SER A 114 15.77 0.87 -15.78
CA SER A 114 17.04 0.29 -16.19
C SER A 114 17.53 -0.68 -15.13
N LEU A 115 17.77 -1.93 -15.53
CA LEU A 115 18.18 -3.05 -14.67
C LEU A 115 19.46 -3.69 -15.21
N PRO A 116 20.65 -3.10 -14.99
CA PRO A 116 21.87 -3.61 -15.60
C PRO A 116 22.25 -5.02 -15.14
N ASN A 117 22.05 -5.32 -13.86
CA ASN A 117 22.49 -6.58 -13.22
C ASN A 117 21.39 -7.33 -12.47
N ILE A 118 20.13 -6.89 -12.58
CA ILE A 118 18.98 -7.52 -11.92
C ILE A 118 18.00 -8.00 -12.98
N SER A 119 17.46 -9.21 -12.79
CA SER A 119 16.41 -9.73 -13.66
C SER A 119 15.11 -8.94 -13.50
N VAL A 120 14.43 -8.70 -14.60
CA VAL A 120 13.11 -8.04 -14.61
C VAL A 120 12.05 -8.77 -13.78
N ASP A 121 12.20 -10.09 -13.61
CA ASP A 121 11.29 -10.92 -12.82
C ASP A 121 11.48 -10.74 -11.30
N ASN A 122 12.63 -10.17 -10.90
CA ASN A 122 12.99 -9.94 -9.50
C ASN A 122 12.54 -8.59 -8.95
N ILE A 123 11.82 -7.82 -9.74
CA ILE A 123 11.30 -6.51 -9.32
C ILE A 123 9.81 -6.36 -9.63
N GLN A 124 9.18 -5.48 -8.88
CA GLN A 124 7.84 -4.97 -9.13
C GLN A 124 7.91 -3.45 -9.26
N ALA A 125 7.51 -2.93 -10.41
CA ALA A 125 7.30 -1.49 -10.56
C ALA A 125 5.87 -1.14 -10.12
N GLU A 126 5.73 -0.01 -9.43
CA GLU A 126 4.46 0.48 -8.91
C GLU A 126 4.33 1.98 -9.13
N VAL A 127 3.12 2.44 -9.38
CA VAL A 127 2.77 3.85 -9.32
C VAL A 127 2.11 4.16 -7.98
N TYR A 128 2.59 5.20 -7.36
CA TYR A 128 2.13 5.74 -6.09
C TYR A 128 1.44 7.08 -6.39
N TYR A 129 0.16 7.21 -6.10
CA TYR A 129 -0.57 8.42 -6.45
C TYR A 129 -1.61 8.78 -5.38
N GLY A 130 -1.96 10.05 -5.31
CA GLY A 130 -2.98 10.53 -4.40
C GLY A 130 -3.40 11.95 -4.75
N LYS A 131 -4.44 12.43 -4.06
CA LYS A 131 -4.93 13.79 -4.20
C LYS A 131 -4.04 14.74 -3.40
N ILE A 132 -3.68 15.86 -4.00
CA ILE A 132 -2.94 16.94 -3.32
C ILE A 132 -3.94 17.86 -2.64
N GLU A 133 -3.82 18.04 -1.34
CA GLU A 133 -4.62 18.99 -0.57
C GLU A 133 -4.05 20.43 -0.66
N GLU A 134 -4.82 21.43 -0.27
CA GLU A 134 -4.38 22.83 -0.24
C GLU A 134 -3.12 23.05 0.61
N SER A 135 -2.87 22.19 1.57
CA SER A 135 -1.65 22.13 2.39
C SER A 135 -0.39 21.66 1.64
N GLY A 136 -0.56 21.15 0.41
CA GLY A 136 0.51 20.49 -0.36
C GLY A 136 0.80 19.05 0.09
N VAL A 137 0.04 18.51 1.04
CA VAL A 137 0.15 17.11 1.48
C VAL A 137 -0.68 16.22 0.56
N VAL A 138 -0.11 15.08 0.17
CA VAL A 138 -0.84 14.07 -0.60
C VAL A 138 -1.67 13.23 0.38
N ASP A 139 -2.98 13.24 0.18
CA ASP A 139 -3.93 12.43 0.94
C ASP A 139 -4.50 11.31 0.09
N ASP A 140 -5.13 10.34 0.74
CA ASP A 140 -5.82 9.20 0.10
C ASP A 140 -4.92 8.42 -0.88
N ILE A 141 -3.71 8.10 -0.41
CA ILE A 141 -2.67 7.48 -1.23
C ILE A 141 -3.09 6.09 -1.70
N SER A 142 -2.96 5.86 -3.00
CA SER A 142 -3.21 4.59 -3.64
C SER A 142 -1.96 4.08 -4.36
N ILE A 143 -1.77 2.76 -4.35
CA ILE A 143 -0.64 2.08 -4.99
C ILE A 143 -1.18 1.13 -6.04
N ILE A 144 -0.70 1.23 -7.28
CA ILE A 144 -1.08 0.33 -8.37
C ILE A 144 0.17 -0.38 -8.90
N PRO A 145 0.21 -1.72 -8.89
CA PRO A 145 1.25 -2.48 -9.58
C PRO A 145 1.20 -2.21 -11.08
N MET A 146 2.35 -1.90 -11.66
CA MET A 146 2.49 -1.63 -13.09
C MET A 146 2.71 -2.91 -13.88
N LYS A 147 2.25 -2.91 -15.12
CA LYS A 147 2.45 -4.02 -16.05
C LYS A 147 3.64 -3.74 -16.95
N LEU A 148 4.45 -4.75 -17.18
CA LEU A 148 5.52 -4.71 -18.15
C LEU A 148 4.92 -4.64 -19.58
N GLU A 149 5.22 -3.56 -20.30
CA GLU A 149 4.72 -3.32 -21.64
C GLU A 149 5.77 -3.68 -22.71
N ASN A 150 7.03 -3.32 -22.47
CA ASN A 150 8.11 -3.58 -23.41
C ASN A 150 9.40 -3.99 -22.71
N LYS A 151 10.18 -4.88 -23.36
CA LYS A 151 11.48 -5.37 -22.92
C LYS A 151 12.54 -5.03 -23.95
N ASP A 152 13.58 -4.33 -23.55
CA ASP A 152 14.81 -4.14 -24.34
C ASP A 152 15.95 -4.81 -23.56
N ASP A 153 16.14 -6.11 -23.82
CA ASP A 153 17.14 -6.91 -23.10
C ASP A 153 18.58 -6.54 -23.50
N GLU A 154 18.79 -5.93 -24.68
CA GLU A 154 20.11 -5.46 -25.11
C GLU A 154 20.55 -4.24 -24.27
N LYS A 155 19.64 -3.30 -24.08
CA LYS A 155 19.90 -2.10 -23.26
C LYS A 155 19.60 -2.27 -21.79
N LYS A 156 19.02 -3.41 -21.40
CA LYS A 156 18.52 -3.66 -20.03
C LYS A 156 17.55 -2.59 -19.54
N VAL A 157 16.65 -2.14 -20.43
CA VAL A 157 15.64 -1.12 -20.16
C VAL A 157 14.25 -1.70 -20.38
N TYR A 158 13.40 -1.57 -19.39
CA TYR A 158 12.07 -2.17 -19.36
C TYR A 158 11.03 -1.08 -19.16
N THR A 159 10.02 -1.04 -20.04
CA THR A 159 8.92 -0.06 -19.95
C THR A 159 7.74 -0.67 -19.21
N TYR A 160 7.28 0.03 -18.19
CA TYR A 160 6.12 -0.33 -17.38
C TYR A 160 4.99 0.68 -17.59
N THR A 161 3.76 0.18 -17.57
CA THR A 161 2.54 0.99 -17.72
C THR A 161 1.51 0.66 -16.66
N ALA A 162 0.75 1.68 -16.24
CA ALA A 162 -0.42 1.52 -15.38
C ALA A 162 -1.51 2.52 -15.76
N LYS A 163 -2.75 2.22 -15.36
CA LYS A 163 -3.90 3.11 -15.51
C LYS A 163 -4.33 3.60 -14.13
N ILE A 164 -4.31 4.90 -13.93
CA ILE A 164 -4.83 5.56 -12.73
C ILE A 164 -6.26 6.01 -13.04
N LYS A 165 -7.20 5.70 -12.14
CA LYS A 165 -8.57 6.21 -12.22
C LYS A 165 -8.69 7.47 -11.34
N LEU A 166 -9.03 8.59 -11.95
CA LEU A 166 -9.28 9.85 -11.23
C LEU A 166 -10.76 9.92 -10.81
N VAL A 167 -11.05 9.52 -9.58
CA VAL A 167 -12.45 9.38 -9.11
C VAL A 167 -13.09 10.72 -8.82
N ASN A 168 -12.35 11.64 -8.22
CA ASN A 168 -12.84 12.94 -7.76
C ASN A 168 -12.14 14.09 -8.51
N GLY A 169 -12.77 15.27 -8.55
CA GLY A 169 -12.09 16.49 -9.01
C GLY A 169 -11.01 16.92 -8.00
N GLY A 170 -9.97 17.58 -8.51
CA GLY A 170 -8.87 18.10 -7.70
C GLY A 170 -7.53 17.93 -8.39
N GLU A 171 -6.47 18.36 -7.71
CA GLU A 171 -5.09 18.16 -8.13
C GLU A 171 -4.60 16.79 -7.64
N TYR A 172 -3.89 16.05 -8.50
CA TYR A 172 -3.33 14.74 -8.17
C TYR A 172 -1.83 14.74 -8.43
N GLY A 173 -1.09 14.15 -7.48
CA GLY A 173 0.32 13.84 -7.65
C GLY A 173 0.55 12.35 -7.85
N TYR A 174 1.59 11.99 -8.58
CA TYR A 174 2.01 10.62 -8.70
C TYR A 174 3.54 10.51 -8.79
N THR A 175 4.05 9.35 -8.41
CA THR A 175 5.47 8.99 -8.54
C THR A 175 5.58 7.49 -8.78
N PHE A 176 6.76 7.03 -9.19
CA PHE A 176 7.01 5.61 -9.42
C PHE A 176 7.98 5.06 -8.39
N ARG A 177 7.77 3.82 -8.00
CA ARG A 177 8.72 3.07 -7.18
C ARG A 177 8.97 1.69 -7.75
N VAL A 178 10.15 1.16 -7.50
CA VAL A 178 10.52 -0.22 -7.76
C VAL A 178 10.80 -0.91 -6.43
N MET A 179 10.20 -2.07 -6.28
CA MET A 179 10.30 -2.93 -5.10
C MET A 179 10.85 -4.30 -5.50
N PRO A 180 11.53 -5.03 -4.61
CA PRO A 180 11.91 -6.42 -4.85
C PRO A 180 10.68 -7.30 -4.99
N LYS A 181 10.78 -8.32 -5.84
CA LYS A 181 9.74 -9.32 -6.03
C LYS A 181 10.33 -10.72 -6.02
N HIS A 182 9.84 -11.55 -5.12
CA HIS A 182 10.20 -12.97 -5.04
C HIS A 182 9.08 -13.75 -4.35
N GLU A 183 8.87 -15.00 -4.76
CA GLU A 183 7.81 -15.84 -4.22
C GLU A 183 7.96 -16.18 -2.72
N MET A 184 9.19 -16.12 -2.20
CA MET A 184 9.47 -16.32 -0.78
C MET A 184 9.36 -15.05 0.08
N ILE A 185 9.02 -13.92 -0.51
CA ILE A 185 8.82 -12.67 0.22
C ILE A 185 7.34 -12.46 0.45
N LEU A 186 6.92 -12.40 1.71
CA LEU A 186 5.55 -12.04 2.08
C LEU A 186 5.30 -10.54 2.00
N ASP A 187 6.30 -9.77 2.35
CA ASP A 187 6.25 -8.31 2.37
C ASP A 187 7.60 -7.75 1.92
N ALA A 188 7.62 -7.18 0.73
CA ALA A 188 8.82 -6.63 0.11
C ALA A 188 9.37 -5.41 0.87
N GLU A 189 8.54 -4.69 1.63
CA GLU A 189 8.95 -3.53 2.41
C GLU A 189 9.93 -3.92 3.52
N ASN A 190 9.86 -5.15 4.04
CA ASN A 190 10.78 -5.64 5.07
C ASN A 190 12.24 -5.77 4.62
N LEU A 191 12.53 -5.76 3.32
CA LEU A 191 13.90 -5.73 2.82
C LEU A 191 14.52 -4.33 2.84
N ASN A 192 13.75 -3.28 3.07
CA ASN A 192 14.15 -1.88 3.00
C ASN A 192 14.81 -1.50 1.66
N LEU A 193 14.49 -2.22 0.60
CA LEU A 193 14.94 -1.97 -0.76
C LEU A 193 13.80 -1.32 -1.54
N VAL A 194 13.87 -0.02 -1.68
CA VAL A 194 12.91 0.78 -2.46
C VAL A 194 13.68 1.77 -3.30
N LYS A 195 13.38 1.84 -4.60
CA LYS A 195 13.92 2.87 -5.49
C LYS A 195 12.78 3.75 -5.95
N TRP A 196 12.92 5.04 -5.72
CA TRP A 196 11.99 6.06 -6.20
C TRP A 196 12.57 6.81 -7.39
N ILE A 197 11.68 7.42 -8.20
CA ILE A 197 12.09 8.33 -9.26
C ILE A 197 12.57 9.63 -8.65
#